data_a26106519cb4751cca5d6aabac8eb10a
#
_entry.id   a26106519cb4751cca5d6aabac8eb10a
#
_cell.length_a   1.000
_cell.length_b   1.000
_cell.length_c   1.000
_cell.angle_alpha   90.00
_cell.angle_beta   90.00
_cell.angle_gamma   90.00
#
_symmetry.space_group_name_H-M   'P 1'
#
loop_
_entity.id
_entity.type
_entity.pdbx_description
1 polymer ?
#
loop_
_entity_poly.entity_id
_entity_poly.type
_entity_poly.pdbx_seq_one_letter_code
_entity_poly.pdbx_strand_id
1 'polypeptide(L)'
;MLAWFRQGGGVVAILDATNSTKERRKWVLDTCNKDGIDVIFVESKCDDEELIMANIRDVKTTSPDYKGQDPEKAAQDFRNRIRNYEKVYKTVDGDKDEGDYTYLKILDVGKQVIINQIQDYLQSRIVYYLMNLHIRPRSVWLSRVSQSGAKSHAPAHAPSLPPPPVMSLATNPPQQYGAN
;
A
#
# COMPACT_ATOMS: atom_id res chain seq x y z
N MET A 1 -10.86 -21.02 -4.18
CA MET A 1 -11.39 -19.67 -3.86
C MET A 1 -12.87 -19.55 -4.19
N LEU A 2 -13.35 -19.66 -5.44
CA LEU A 2 -14.77 -19.51 -5.79
C LEU A 2 -15.68 -20.51 -5.05
N ALA A 3 -15.30 -21.78 -4.98
CA ALA A 3 -16.06 -22.77 -4.22
C ALA A 3 -16.22 -22.41 -2.74
N TRP A 4 -15.21 -21.78 -2.14
CA TRP A 4 -15.24 -21.33 -0.76
C TRP A 4 -16.25 -20.18 -0.56
N PHE A 5 -16.33 -19.23 -1.48
CA PHE A 5 -17.36 -18.18 -1.45
C PHE A 5 -18.77 -18.77 -1.60
N ARG A 6 -18.97 -19.69 -2.58
CA ARG A 6 -20.28 -20.34 -2.82
C ARG A 6 -20.78 -21.14 -1.61
N GLN A 7 -19.87 -21.66 -0.80
CA GLN A 7 -20.21 -22.40 0.42
C GLN A 7 -20.45 -21.47 1.63
N GLY A 8 -20.42 -20.15 1.44
CA GLY A 8 -20.58 -19.19 2.53
C GLY A 8 -19.39 -19.14 3.49
N GLY A 9 -18.21 -19.58 3.04
CA GLY A 9 -17.02 -19.70 3.88
C GLY A 9 -16.34 -18.39 4.25
N GLY A 10 -16.66 -17.29 3.57
CA GLY A 10 -16.03 -16.01 3.87
C GLY A 10 -16.53 -14.84 3.04
N VAL A 11 -16.08 -13.65 3.43
CA VAL A 11 -16.48 -12.37 2.84
C VAL A 11 -15.40 -11.80 1.93
N VAL A 12 -14.12 -12.06 2.22
CA VAL A 12 -12.96 -11.53 1.49
C VAL A 12 -11.96 -12.64 1.24
N ALA A 13 -11.39 -12.68 0.04
CA ALA A 13 -10.27 -13.54 -0.30
C ALA A 13 -9.19 -12.76 -1.05
N ILE A 14 -7.95 -13.15 -0.88
CA ILE A 14 -6.80 -12.56 -1.57
C ILE A 14 -6.29 -13.56 -2.61
N LEU A 15 -6.26 -13.14 -3.87
CA LEU A 15 -5.59 -13.86 -4.95
C LEU A 15 -4.19 -13.27 -5.13
N ASP A 16 -3.22 -13.83 -4.41
CA ASP A 16 -1.81 -13.46 -4.55
C ASP A 16 -1.22 -14.11 -5.81
N ALA A 17 -1.12 -13.32 -6.87
CA ALA A 17 -0.58 -13.72 -8.16
C ALA A 17 -0.04 -12.48 -8.89
N THR A 18 0.85 -12.70 -9.87
CA THR A 18 1.46 -11.59 -10.62
C THR A 18 0.45 -10.83 -11.47
N ASN A 19 -0.61 -11.46 -11.98
CA ASN A 19 -1.67 -10.85 -12.81
C ASN A 19 -1.15 -9.82 -13.82
N SER A 20 -0.03 -10.17 -14.49
CA SER A 20 0.84 -9.24 -15.21
C SER A 20 0.24 -8.66 -16.47
N THR A 21 -0.77 -9.31 -17.07
CA THR A 21 -1.34 -8.90 -18.36
C THR A 21 -2.80 -8.47 -18.22
N LYS A 22 -3.25 -7.62 -19.14
CA LYS A 22 -4.65 -7.18 -19.22
C LYS A 22 -5.61 -8.35 -19.41
N GLU A 23 -5.25 -9.31 -20.26
CA GLU A 23 -6.05 -10.50 -20.54
C GLU A 23 -6.23 -11.37 -19.29
N ARG A 24 -5.16 -11.50 -18.49
CA ARG A 24 -5.22 -12.22 -17.23
C ARG A 24 -6.12 -11.53 -16.22
N ARG A 25 -6.01 -10.24 -16.06
CA ARG A 25 -6.87 -9.47 -15.16
C ARG A 25 -8.32 -9.50 -15.59
N LYS A 26 -8.57 -9.32 -16.91
CA LYS A 26 -9.92 -9.48 -17.46
C LYS A 26 -10.52 -10.85 -17.17
N TRP A 27 -9.75 -11.90 -17.39
CA TRP A 27 -10.21 -13.26 -17.08
C TRP A 27 -10.57 -13.43 -15.60
N VAL A 28 -9.78 -12.87 -14.68
CA VAL A 28 -10.07 -12.90 -13.24
C VAL A 28 -11.38 -12.18 -12.95
N LEU A 29 -11.54 -10.95 -13.47
CA LEU A 29 -12.74 -10.15 -13.29
C LEU A 29 -13.98 -10.87 -13.83
N ASP A 30 -13.94 -11.32 -15.08
CA ASP A 30 -15.06 -12.02 -15.74
C ASP A 30 -15.45 -13.30 -14.99
N THR A 31 -14.45 -13.97 -14.40
CA THR A 31 -14.68 -15.20 -13.63
C THR A 31 -15.34 -14.92 -12.29
N CYS A 32 -14.92 -13.87 -11.59
CA CYS A 32 -15.50 -13.46 -10.31
C CYS A 32 -16.92 -12.89 -10.49
N ASN A 33 -17.12 -12.06 -11.50
CA ASN A 33 -18.41 -11.43 -11.79
C ASN A 33 -19.51 -12.45 -12.07
N LYS A 34 -19.19 -13.61 -12.68
CA LYS A 34 -20.16 -14.70 -12.90
C LYS A 34 -20.72 -15.26 -11.59
N ASP A 35 -19.97 -15.14 -10.51
CA ASP A 35 -20.37 -15.59 -9.17
C ASP A 35 -20.84 -14.42 -8.28
N GLY A 36 -20.99 -13.20 -8.82
CA GLY A 36 -21.39 -12.02 -8.07
C GLY A 36 -20.36 -11.58 -7.05
N ILE A 37 -19.07 -11.81 -7.34
CA ILE A 37 -17.95 -11.45 -6.47
C ILE A 37 -17.27 -10.20 -7.01
N ASP A 38 -17.26 -9.13 -6.22
CA ASP A 38 -16.56 -7.90 -6.54
C ASP A 38 -15.04 -8.10 -6.48
N VAL A 39 -14.33 -7.47 -7.40
CA VAL A 39 -12.87 -7.58 -7.52
C VAL A 39 -12.24 -6.20 -7.31
N ILE A 40 -11.27 -6.11 -6.41
CA ILE A 40 -10.36 -4.98 -6.31
C ILE A 40 -8.96 -5.42 -6.71
N PHE A 41 -8.37 -4.77 -7.70
CA PHE A 41 -6.98 -4.98 -8.07
C PHE A 41 -6.07 -4.08 -7.24
N VAL A 42 -5.04 -4.67 -6.65
CA VAL A 42 -4.02 -3.92 -5.91
C VAL A 42 -2.70 -4.08 -6.66
N GLU A 43 -2.20 -2.97 -7.21
CA GLU A 43 -0.92 -2.89 -7.87
C GLU A 43 0.09 -2.20 -6.97
N SER A 44 1.17 -2.89 -6.63
CA SER A 44 2.33 -2.29 -5.97
C SER A 44 3.49 -2.23 -6.96
N LYS A 45 3.89 -1.02 -7.33
CA LYS A 45 4.98 -0.77 -8.28
C LYS A 45 6.05 0.08 -7.62
N CYS A 46 7.29 -0.33 -7.77
CA CYS A 46 8.44 0.41 -7.29
C CYS A 46 9.48 0.48 -8.41
N ASP A 47 9.87 1.69 -8.80
CA ASP A 47 10.91 1.96 -9.80
C ASP A 47 12.22 2.44 -9.14
N ASP A 48 12.27 2.54 -7.82
CA ASP A 48 13.44 2.91 -7.03
C ASP A 48 14.38 1.72 -6.85
N GLU A 49 15.48 1.70 -7.59
CA GLU A 49 16.48 0.62 -7.58
C GLU A 49 17.11 0.39 -6.21
N GLU A 50 17.38 1.44 -5.44
CA GLU A 50 17.97 1.31 -4.11
C GLU A 50 17.01 0.61 -3.16
N LEU A 51 15.74 0.99 -3.22
CA LEU A 51 14.67 0.39 -2.43
C LEU A 51 14.42 -1.06 -2.84
N ILE A 52 14.41 -1.35 -4.14
CA ILE A 52 14.28 -2.72 -4.66
C ILE A 52 15.43 -3.58 -4.14
N MET A 53 16.67 -3.10 -4.24
CA MET A 53 17.84 -3.86 -3.78
C MET A 53 17.87 -4.04 -2.27
N ALA A 54 17.44 -3.05 -1.49
CA ALA A 54 17.31 -3.17 -0.03
C ALA A 54 16.28 -4.26 0.32
N ASN A 55 15.10 -4.23 -0.28
CA ASN A 55 14.05 -5.24 -0.06
C ASN A 55 14.50 -6.64 -0.49
N ILE A 56 15.22 -6.76 -1.60
CA ILE A 56 15.77 -8.05 -2.06
C ILE A 56 16.72 -8.62 -0.98
N ARG A 57 17.61 -7.80 -0.43
CA ARG A 57 18.55 -8.24 0.62
C ARG A 57 17.79 -8.71 1.86
N ASP A 58 16.83 -7.93 2.33
CA ASP A 58 16.03 -8.27 3.53
C ASP A 58 15.23 -9.56 3.34
N VAL A 59 14.52 -9.71 2.22
CA VAL A 59 13.72 -10.91 1.93
C VAL A 59 14.62 -12.13 1.74
N LYS A 60 15.82 -11.98 1.16
CA LYS A 60 16.70 -13.11 0.86
C LYS A 60 17.44 -13.63 2.07
N THR A 61 17.73 -12.81 3.04
CA THR A 61 18.30 -13.27 4.32
C THR A 61 17.30 -14.11 5.12
N THR A 62 16.00 -13.93 4.89
CA THR A 62 14.94 -14.58 5.66
C THR A 62 14.20 -15.70 4.92
N SER A 63 14.28 -15.76 3.59
CA SER A 63 13.55 -16.73 2.77
C SER A 63 14.18 -18.12 2.83
N PRO A 64 13.38 -19.19 3.09
CA PRO A 64 13.87 -20.56 3.10
C PRO A 64 14.44 -21.05 1.75
N ASP A 65 13.99 -20.47 0.61
CA ASP A 65 14.42 -20.83 -0.74
C ASP A 65 15.91 -20.52 -1.00
N TYR A 66 16.49 -19.60 -0.24
CA TYR A 66 17.87 -19.14 -0.42
C TYR A 66 18.76 -19.47 0.78
N LYS A 67 18.25 -20.29 1.69
CA LYS A 67 19.00 -20.70 2.88
C LYS A 67 20.28 -21.44 2.48
N GLY A 68 21.43 -20.88 2.87
CA GLY A 68 22.74 -21.44 2.57
C GLY A 68 23.35 -21.05 1.21
N GLN A 69 22.69 -20.16 0.45
CA GLN A 69 23.26 -19.58 -0.77
C GLN A 69 24.02 -18.28 -0.46
N ASP A 70 24.96 -17.96 -1.34
CA ASP A 70 25.67 -16.68 -1.31
C ASP A 70 24.67 -15.52 -1.50
N PRO A 71 24.60 -14.54 -0.60
CA PRO A 71 23.62 -13.44 -0.65
C PRO A 71 23.65 -12.64 -1.96
N GLU A 72 24.84 -12.42 -2.52
CA GLU A 72 24.98 -11.66 -3.78
C GLU A 72 24.44 -12.46 -4.97
N LYS A 73 24.70 -13.77 -5.04
CA LYS A 73 24.14 -14.62 -6.09
C LYS A 73 22.61 -14.73 -5.98
N ALA A 74 22.10 -14.86 -4.77
CA ALA A 74 20.68 -14.90 -4.51
C ALA A 74 19.99 -13.59 -4.91
N ALA A 75 20.59 -12.45 -4.58
CA ALA A 75 20.08 -11.13 -4.98
C ALA A 75 20.09 -10.96 -6.51
N GLN A 76 21.15 -11.39 -7.18
CA GLN A 76 21.26 -11.31 -8.64
C GLN A 76 20.22 -12.22 -9.34
N ASP A 77 20.01 -13.44 -8.84
CA ASP A 77 18.99 -14.35 -9.37
C ASP A 77 17.59 -13.73 -9.25
N PHE A 78 17.27 -13.18 -8.10
CA PHE A 78 15.99 -12.52 -7.90
C PHE A 78 15.81 -11.30 -8.79
N ARG A 79 16.86 -10.50 -8.96
CA ARG A 79 16.86 -9.37 -9.88
C ARG A 79 16.57 -9.79 -11.33
N ASN A 80 17.17 -10.90 -11.76
CA ASN A 80 16.93 -11.44 -13.10
C ASN A 80 15.48 -11.93 -13.25
N ARG A 81 14.90 -12.51 -12.22
CA ARG A 81 13.47 -12.90 -12.21
C ARG A 81 12.56 -11.68 -12.35
N ILE A 82 12.81 -10.60 -11.59
CA ILE A 82 12.07 -9.34 -11.72
C ILE A 82 12.13 -8.84 -13.16
N ARG A 83 13.31 -8.74 -13.76
CA ARG A 83 13.49 -8.29 -15.15
C ARG A 83 12.73 -9.13 -16.18
N ASN A 84 12.58 -10.42 -15.94
CA ASN A 84 11.80 -11.29 -16.82
C ASN A 84 10.29 -11.00 -16.70
N TYR A 85 9.79 -10.70 -15.50
CA TYR A 85 8.40 -10.29 -15.32
C TYR A 85 8.13 -8.89 -15.91
N GLU A 86 9.06 -7.96 -15.78
CA GLU A 86 8.96 -6.60 -16.34
C GLU A 86 8.70 -6.61 -17.86
N LYS A 87 9.24 -7.58 -18.59
CA LYS A 87 9.06 -7.70 -20.04
C LYS A 87 7.61 -7.94 -20.47
N VAL A 88 6.84 -8.62 -19.65
CA VAL A 88 5.44 -9.00 -19.94
C VAL A 88 4.43 -8.21 -19.11
N TYR A 89 4.92 -7.46 -18.14
CA TYR A 89 4.08 -6.72 -17.23
C TYR A 89 3.42 -5.52 -17.92
N LYS A 90 2.12 -5.40 -17.74
CA LYS A 90 1.31 -4.25 -18.15
C LYS A 90 0.66 -3.66 -16.90
N THR A 91 1.00 -2.41 -16.59
CA THR A 91 0.38 -1.67 -15.49
C THR A 91 -1.14 -1.57 -15.68
N VAL A 92 -1.89 -1.55 -14.60
CA VAL A 92 -3.34 -1.28 -14.69
C VAL A 92 -3.52 0.12 -15.27
N ASP A 93 -4.32 0.23 -16.33
CA ASP A 93 -4.50 1.45 -17.09
C ASP A 93 -5.97 1.85 -17.12
N GLY A 94 -6.30 2.92 -16.41
CA GLY A 94 -7.65 3.47 -16.34
C GLY A 94 -8.14 4.17 -17.61
N ASP A 95 -7.25 4.43 -18.58
CA ASP A 95 -7.60 5.31 -19.69
C ASP A 95 -8.29 4.61 -20.87
N LYS A 96 -8.26 3.27 -20.95
CA LYS A 96 -8.79 2.55 -22.13
C LYS A 96 -9.63 1.33 -21.78
N ASP A 97 -8.97 0.22 -21.41
CA ASP A 97 -9.64 -1.09 -21.31
C ASP A 97 -9.99 -1.46 -19.86
N GLU A 98 -9.40 -0.77 -18.88
CA GLU A 98 -9.48 -1.06 -17.45
C GLU A 98 -10.07 0.12 -16.64
N GLY A 99 -10.65 1.11 -17.32
CA GLY A 99 -11.24 2.30 -16.69
C GLY A 99 -12.38 2.00 -15.72
N ASP A 100 -13.12 0.94 -15.99
CA ASP A 100 -14.23 0.49 -15.16
C ASP A 100 -13.80 -0.48 -14.03
N TYR A 101 -12.49 -0.78 -13.93
CA TYR A 101 -12.01 -1.66 -12.87
C TYR A 101 -11.89 -0.93 -11.54
N THR A 102 -12.24 -1.62 -10.47
CA THR A 102 -11.91 -1.16 -9.12
C THR A 102 -10.45 -1.48 -8.82
N TYR A 103 -9.61 -0.47 -8.65
CA TYR A 103 -8.20 -0.69 -8.37
C TYR A 103 -7.57 0.37 -7.46
N LEU A 104 -6.49 -0.06 -6.82
CA LEU A 104 -5.57 0.76 -6.06
C LEU A 104 -4.16 0.54 -6.59
N LYS A 105 -3.47 1.61 -6.99
CA LYS A 105 -2.04 1.57 -7.35
C LYS A 105 -1.22 2.28 -6.30
N ILE A 106 -0.22 1.60 -5.77
CA ILE A 106 0.73 2.14 -4.81
C ILE A 106 2.08 2.23 -5.50
N LEU A 107 2.56 3.44 -5.72
CA LEU A 107 3.81 3.71 -6.41
C LEU A 107 4.89 4.11 -5.42
N ASP A 108 6.10 3.57 -5.59
CA ASP A 108 7.28 3.88 -4.79
C ASP A 108 7.00 3.90 -3.28
N VAL A 109 6.44 2.78 -2.80
CA VAL A 109 6.14 2.58 -1.37
C VAL A 109 5.22 3.68 -0.79
N GLY A 110 4.20 4.06 -1.56
CA GLY A 110 3.20 5.06 -1.15
C GLY A 110 3.61 6.50 -1.37
N LYS A 111 4.64 6.78 -2.17
CA LYS A 111 4.95 8.13 -2.63
C LYS A 111 3.81 8.73 -3.45
N GLN A 112 3.17 7.88 -4.25
CA GLN A 112 1.94 8.20 -4.96
C GLN A 112 0.95 7.05 -4.83
N VAL A 113 -0.32 7.38 -4.69
CA VAL A 113 -1.43 6.42 -4.64
C VAL A 113 -2.50 6.86 -5.65
N ILE A 114 -2.92 5.93 -6.49
CA ILE A 114 -3.99 6.14 -7.47
C ILE A 114 -5.13 5.19 -7.12
N ILE A 115 -6.32 5.73 -7.05
CA ILE A 115 -7.53 5.00 -6.65
C ILE A 115 -8.56 5.16 -7.76
N ASN A 116 -9.21 4.07 -8.16
CA ASN A 116 -10.27 4.07 -9.16
C ASN A 116 -11.46 3.23 -8.71
N GLN A 117 -12.68 3.74 -8.92
CA GLN A 117 -13.96 3.05 -8.72
C GLN A 117 -14.15 2.40 -7.33
N ILE A 118 -13.68 3.04 -6.27
CA ILE A 118 -13.94 2.60 -4.90
C ILE A 118 -15.34 3.07 -4.49
N GLN A 119 -16.26 2.15 -4.27
CA GLN A 119 -17.68 2.46 -4.10
C GLN A 119 -18.26 2.06 -2.74
N ASP A 120 -17.72 1.02 -2.10
CA ASP A 120 -18.29 0.51 -0.85
C ASP A 120 -17.38 0.75 0.38
N TYR A 121 -17.97 0.49 1.55
CA TYR A 121 -17.29 0.67 2.84
C TYR A 121 -16.09 -0.28 3.00
N LEU A 122 -16.21 -1.54 2.60
CA LEU A 122 -15.15 -2.52 2.78
C LEU A 122 -13.95 -2.20 1.88
N GLN A 123 -14.20 -1.86 0.62
CA GLN A 123 -13.18 -1.40 -0.32
C GLN A 123 -12.46 -0.16 0.22
N SER A 124 -13.22 0.82 0.73
CA SER A 124 -12.67 2.04 1.33
C SER A 124 -11.77 1.73 2.54
N ARG A 125 -12.14 0.77 3.39
CA ARG A 125 -11.33 0.35 4.54
C ARG A 125 -10.04 -0.34 4.10
N ILE A 126 -10.09 -1.18 3.08
CA ILE A 126 -8.90 -1.83 2.50
C ILE A 126 -7.95 -0.78 1.94
N VAL A 127 -8.44 0.17 1.16
CA VAL A 127 -7.66 1.27 0.61
C VAL A 127 -7.01 2.09 1.73
N TYR A 128 -7.79 2.48 2.74
CA TYR A 128 -7.28 3.24 3.89
C TYR A 128 -6.15 2.48 4.60
N TYR A 129 -6.32 1.19 4.84
CA TYR A 129 -5.28 0.35 5.46
C TYR A 129 -4.02 0.31 4.61
N LEU A 130 -4.15 0.02 3.32
CA LEU A 130 -3.00 -0.08 2.40
C LEU A 130 -2.23 1.23 2.24
N MET A 131 -2.93 2.36 2.24
CA MET A 131 -2.31 3.69 2.20
C MET A 131 -1.49 4.01 3.45
N ASN A 132 -1.76 3.35 4.57
CA ASN A 132 -1.10 3.59 5.85
C ASN A 132 -0.12 2.49 6.26
N LEU A 133 0.17 1.51 5.39
CA LEU A 133 1.16 0.47 5.67
C LEU A 133 2.58 1.02 5.83
N HIS A 134 2.92 2.03 5.05
CA HIS A 134 4.24 2.67 5.10
C HIS A 134 4.11 4.05 5.73
N ILE A 135 4.12 4.09 7.06
CA ILE A 135 4.02 5.33 7.82
C ILE A 135 5.38 6.02 7.75
N ARG A 136 5.45 7.13 6.99
CA ARG A 136 6.57 8.07 7.07
C ARG A 136 6.30 9.06 8.20
N PRO A 137 7.35 9.61 8.86
CA PRO A 137 7.18 10.72 9.79
C PRO A 137 6.40 11.85 9.10
N ARG A 138 5.26 12.22 9.68
CA ARG A 138 4.41 13.30 9.16
C ARG A 138 4.27 14.34 10.24
N SER A 139 4.33 15.64 9.87
CA SER A 139 3.99 16.73 10.75
C SER A 139 2.48 16.72 11.00
N VAL A 140 2.08 16.66 12.26
CA VAL A 140 0.68 16.81 12.65
C VAL A 140 0.47 18.25 13.14
N TRP A 141 -0.41 18.96 12.47
CA TRP A 141 -0.77 20.32 12.83
C TRP A 141 -2.07 20.29 13.62
N LEU A 142 -2.01 20.72 14.88
CA LEU A 142 -3.19 20.85 15.74
C LEU A 142 -3.50 22.35 15.85
N SER A 143 -4.68 22.75 15.40
CA SER A 143 -5.18 24.10 15.60
C SER A 143 -6.35 24.09 16.57
N ARG A 144 -6.35 25.02 17.51
CA ARG A 144 -7.50 25.26 18.36
C ARG A 144 -8.40 26.30 17.69
N VAL A 145 -9.65 25.97 17.50
CA VAL A 145 -10.64 26.96 17.07
C VAL A 145 -10.79 27.99 18.19
N SER A 146 -10.46 29.24 17.89
CA SER A 146 -10.76 30.33 18.82
C SER A 146 -12.28 30.50 18.89
N GLN A 147 -12.85 30.45 20.06
CA GLN A 147 -14.25 30.87 20.23
C GLN A 147 -14.34 32.38 19.92
N SER A 148 -14.77 32.70 18.72
CA SER A 148 -15.14 34.07 18.36
C SER A 148 -16.44 34.41 19.10
N GLY A 149 -16.31 35.05 20.26
CA GLY A 149 -17.50 35.45 21.01
C GLY A 149 -17.24 35.92 22.45
N ALA A 150 -16.09 35.58 23.05
CA ALA A 150 -15.72 36.16 24.33
C ALA A 150 -14.95 37.45 24.06
N LYS A 151 -15.58 38.58 24.34
CA LYS A 151 -14.87 39.86 24.52
C LYS A 151 -13.93 39.68 25.72
N SER A 152 -12.70 39.24 25.48
CA SER A 152 -11.67 39.20 26.52
C SER A 152 -11.13 40.62 26.70
N HIS A 153 -11.46 41.24 27.79
CA HIS A 153 -10.60 42.26 28.37
C HIS A 153 -9.31 41.56 28.79
N ALA A 154 -8.37 41.44 27.87
CA ALA A 154 -7.02 41.04 28.22
C ALA A 154 -6.30 42.23 28.89
N PRO A 155 -5.69 42.07 30.06
CA PRO A 155 -4.83 43.11 30.62
C PRO A 155 -3.61 43.31 29.74
N ALA A 156 -3.18 44.54 29.54
CA ALA A 156 -2.16 45.00 28.60
C ALA A 156 -0.71 44.56 28.89
N HIS A 157 -0.47 43.56 29.73
CA HIS A 157 0.85 42.98 29.99
C HIS A 157 0.76 41.49 30.29
N ALA A 158 0.73 40.70 29.19
CA ALA A 158 1.11 39.29 29.32
C ALA A 158 2.50 39.11 28.71
N PRO A 159 3.44 38.46 29.41
CA PRO A 159 4.75 38.15 28.85
C PRO A 159 4.55 37.15 27.67
N SER A 160 5.29 37.38 26.60
CA SER A 160 5.30 36.48 25.43
C SER A 160 5.68 35.06 25.87
N LEU A 161 4.76 34.13 25.73
CA LEU A 161 5.05 32.72 25.96
C LEU A 161 6.09 32.26 24.92
N PRO A 162 7.09 31.48 25.34
CA PRO A 162 8.02 30.86 24.39
C PRO A 162 7.25 29.94 23.45
N PRO A 163 7.72 29.74 22.20
CA PRO A 163 7.08 28.84 21.28
C PRO A 163 7.01 27.44 21.90
N PRO A 164 5.91 26.69 21.67
CA PRO A 164 5.76 25.35 22.22
C PRO A 164 6.89 24.44 21.72
N PRO A 165 7.38 23.54 22.57
CA PRO A 165 8.41 22.60 22.16
C PRO A 165 7.91 21.74 21.00
N VAL A 166 8.73 21.63 19.97
CA VAL A 166 8.48 20.71 18.85
C VAL A 166 8.59 19.29 19.41
N MET A 167 7.48 18.63 19.63
CA MET A 167 7.47 17.20 19.96
C MET A 167 7.94 16.43 18.73
N SER A 168 9.19 16.04 18.71
CA SER A 168 9.64 14.98 17.81
C SER A 168 9.12 13.66 18.35
N LEU A 169 8.22 13.01 17.60
CA LEU A 169 7.88 11.62 17.86
C LEU A 169 9.14 10.79 17.63
N ALA A 170 9.63 10.16 18.71
CA ALA A 170 10.71 9.19 18.61
C ALA A 170 10.30 8.11 17.59
N THR A 171 11.11 7.94 16.57
CA THR A 171 10.97 6.86 15.61
C THR A 171 11.32 5.55 16.33
N ASN A 172 10.32 4.75 16.66
CA ASN A 172 10.58 3.35 17.00
C ASN A 172 11.10 2.65 15.74
N PRO A 173 12.16 1.83 15.86
CA PRO A 173 12.61 1.01 14.75
C PRO A 173 11.46 0.08 14.29
N PRO A 174 11.43 -0.31 13.01
CA PRO A 174 10.37 -1.15 12.48
C PRO A 174 10.28 -2.46 13.27
N GLN A 175 9.14 -2.73 13.86
CA GLN A 175 8.86 -4.01 14.48
C GLN A 175 8.78 -5.06 13.36
N GLN A 176 9.64 -6.05 13.43
CA GLN A 176 9.56 -7.25 12.63
C GLN A 176 8.28 -8.00 12.99
N TYR A 177 7.30 -7.97 12.10
CA TYR A 177 6.20 -8.92 12.16
C TYR A 177 6.71 -10.24 11.60
N GLY A 178 7.00 -11.16 12.52
CA GLY A 178 7.27 -12.55 12.18
C GLY A 178 6.02 -13.15 11.52
N ALA A 179 6.18 -13.64 10.30
CA ALA A 179 5.20 -14.51 9.69
C ALA A 179 5.26 -15.88 10.40
N ASN A 180 4.17 -16.28 11.02
CA ASN A 180 3.83 -17.66 11.29
C ASN A 180 2.98 -18.19 10.15
#